data_29d3737104e05bc2db900245c009ec02
#
_entry.id   29d3737104e05bc2db900245c009ec02
#
_cell.length_a   1.000
_cell.length_b   1.000
_cell.length_c   1.000
_cell.angle_alpha   90.00
_cell.angle_beta   90.00
_cell.angle_gamma   90.00
#
_symmetry.space_group_name_H-M   'P 1'
#
loop_
_entity.id
_entity.type
_entity.pdbx_description
1 polymer ?
#
loop_
_entity_poly.entity_id
_entity_poly.type
_entity_poly.pdbx_seq_one_letter_code
_entity_poly.pdbx_strand_id
1 'polypeptide(L)'
;RILNVARRVKRWHDHGHKVVVVVSAMSGETNRLLALAKAITETPDPRELDQMVSTGEQVTISMLSMALNSIGVAAKSLTGRQVGIKTDSAFTKARIESIDTDVMTEHLDAGRVIVVAGFQGFDADGNTTTLGRGGSDTSGVALAAALKADECQIYTDVDGVYTTDPRVAPKAKKVDRISFEEMLEMASLGSKVLQIRSVEFAGKYQVPLRVLSSFDNDNDGAFDEDFKQN
;
A
#
# COMPACT_ATOMS: atom_id res chain seq x y z
N ARG A 1 -8.30 -5.83 14.59
CA ARG A 1 -7.85 -5.71 13.19
C ARG A 1 -6.32 -5.65 13.09
N ILE A 2 -5.63 -4.70 13.74
CA ILE A 2 -4.15 -4.59 13.70
C ILE A 2 -3.46 -5.90 14.08
N LEU A 3 -3.88 -6.56 15.16
CA LEU A 3 -3.32 -7.85 15.58
C LEU A 3 -3.52 -8.97 14.53
N ASN A 4 -4.62 -8.94 13.78
CA ASN A 4 -4.83 -9.93 12.70
C ASN A 4 -3.85 -9.70 11.54
N VAL A 5 -3.63 -8.44 11.17
CA VAL A 5 -2.59 -8.08 10.18
C VAL A 5 -1.21 -8.51 10.69
N ALA A 6 -0.88 -8.23 11.94
CA ALA A 6 0.40 -8.62 12.52
C ALA A 6 0.61 -10.15 12.49
N ARG A 7 -0.42 -10.96 12.79
CA ARG A 7 -0.34 -12.44 12.71
C ARG A 7 -0.13 -12.93 11.28
N ARG A 8 -0.79 -12.29 10.29
CA ARG A 8 -0.61 -12.60 8.87
C ARG A 8 0.81 -12.30 8.42
N VAL A 9 1.32 -11.12 8.75
CA VAL A 9 2.72 -10.72 8.46
C VAL A 9 3.71 -11.67 9.13
N LYS A 10 3.45 -12.05 10.40
CA LYS A 10 4.28 -13.02 11.10
C LYS A 10 4.39 -14.35 10.36
N ARG A 11 3.29 -14.89 9.80
CA ARG A 11 3.32 -16.13 9.03
C ARG A 11 4.30 -16.04 7.85
N TRP A 12 4.25 -14.97 7.07
CA TRP A 12 5.19 -14.75 5.96
C TRP A 12 6.64 -14.67 6.46
N HIS A 13 6.86 -13.91 7.51
CA HIS A 13 8.20 -13.76 8.11
C HIS A 13 8.73 -15.10 8.64
N ASP A 14 7.91 -15.89 9.34
CA ASP A 14 8.31 -17.18 9.90
C ASP A 14 8.64 -18.22 8.81
N HIS A 15 8.11 -18.06 7.60
CA HIS A 15 8.48 -18.86 6.42
C HIS A 15 9.74 -18.36 5.70
N GLY A 16 10.45 -17.40 6.28
CA GLY A 16 11.73 -16.91 5.76
C GLY A 16 11.64 -15.82 4.71
N HIS A 17 10.45 -15.23 4.49
CA HIS A 17 10.28 -14.12 3.54
C HIS A 17 10.75 -12.81 4.15
N LYS A 18 11.38 -11.97 3.32
CA LYS A 18 11.59 -10.54 3.62
C LYS A 18 10.29 -9.80 3.34
N VAL A 19 9.73 -9.15 4.35
CA VAL A 19 8.38 -8.56 4.26
C VAL A 19 8.43 -7.06 4.46
N VAL A 20 7.87 -6.33 3.50
CA VAL A 20 7.55 -4.90 3.60
C VAL A 20 6.02 -4.77 3.63
N VAL A 21 5.50 -4.07 4.63
CA VAL A 21 4.05 -3.84 4.78
C VAL A 21 3.78 -2.36 4.58
N VAL A 22 3.00 -2.03 3.57
CA VAL A 22 2.55 -0.66 3.32
C VAL A 22 1.12 -0.52 3.85
N VAL A 23 0.89 0.46 4.71
CA VAL A 23 -0.42 0.67 5.34
C VAL A 23 -1.02 2.01 5.00
N SER A 24 -2.36 2.03 4.96
CA SER A 24 -3.17 3.25 4.93
C SER A 24 -3.48 3.73 6.35
N ALA A 25 -3.96 4.96 6.45
CA ALA A 25 -4.56 5.45 7.69
C ALA A 25 -5.74 4.55 8.14
N MET A 26 -6.03 4.55 9.42
CA MET A 26 -7.19 3.86 9.95
C MET A 26 -8.48 4.40 9.32
N SER A 27 -9.49 3.52 9.20
CA SER A 27 -10.77 3.87 8.58
C SER A 27 -11.35 5.17 9.16
N GLY A 28 -11.66 6.12 8.27
CA GLY A 28 -12.22 7.42 8.62
C GLY A 28 -11.20 8.47 9.06
N GLU A 29 -9.95 8.11 9.33
CA GLU A 29 -8.95 9.04 9.88
C GLU A 29 -8.58 10.15 8.88
N THR A 30 -8.33 9.81 7.63
CA THR A 30 -8.06 10.81 6.58
C THR A 30 -9.22 11.80 6.43
N ASN A 31 -10.46 11.31 6.45
CA ASN A 31 -11.65 12.17 6.39
C ASN A 31 -11.78 13.07 7.61
N ARG A 32 -11.45 12.55 8.81
CA ARG A 32 -11.42 13.34 10.04
C ARG A 32 -10.40 14.47 9.96
N LEU A 33 -9.20 14.20 9.48
CA LEU A 33 -8.14 15.20 9.31
C LEU A 33 -8.54 16.26 8.27
N LEU A 34 -9.11 15.84 7.14
CA LEU A 34 -9.64 16.76 6.12
C LEU A 34 -10.75 17.66 6.67
N ALA A 35 -11.63 17.13 7.51
CA ALA A 35 -12.69 17.90 8.16
C ALA A 35 -12.12 18.94 9.12
N LEU A 36 -11.06 18.62 9.88
CA LEU A 36 -10.37 19.58 10.74
C LEU A 36 -9.75 20.74 9.94
N ALA A 37 -9.11 20.45 8.80
CA ALA A 37 -8.57 21.49 7.92
C ALA A 37 -9.68 22.44 7.41
N LYS A 38 -10.78 21.85 6.94
CA LYS A 38 -11.94 22.61 6.45
C LYS A 38 -12.64 23.43 7.53
N ALA A 39 -12.57 23.03 8.77
CA ALA A 39 -13.11 23.83 9.89
C ALA A 39 -12.32 25.13 10.13
N ILE A 40 -11.06 25.20 9.67
CA ILE A 40 -10.23 26.41 9.78
C ILE A 40 -10.40 27.28 8.53
N THR A 41 -10.43 26.70 7.35
CA THR A 41 -10.56 27.42 6.07
C THR A 41 -11.17 26.52 4.99
N GLU A 42 -11.96 27.09 4.11
CA GLU A 42 -12.53 26.36 2.96
C GLU A 42 -11.46 25.94 1.94
N THR A 43 -10.37 26.70 1.87
CA THR A 43 -9.24 26.49 0.95
C THR A 43 -7.93 26.32 1.74
N PRO A 44 -7.69 25.16 2.36
CA PRO A 44 -6.45 24.90 3.06
C PRO A 44 -5.24 24.99 2.13
N ASP A 45 -4.13 25.52 2.64
CA ASP A 45 -2.86 25.47 1.93
C ASP A 45 -2.49 24.01 1.61
N PRO A 46 -2.22 23.65 0.35
CA PRO A 46 -1.99 22.24 -0.03
C PRO A 46 -0.79 21.61 0.65
N ARG A 47 0.29 22.37 0.88
CA ARG A 47 1.49 21.87 1.56
C ARG A 47 1.19 21.54 3.03
N GLU A 48 0.47 22.43 3.74
CA GLU A 48 0.08 22.21 5.13
C GLU A 48 -0.95 21.07 5.25
N LEU A 49 -1.82 20.95 4.25
CA LEU A 49 -2.78 19.84 4.18
C LEU A 49 -2.07 18.49 4.07
N ASP A 50 -1.08 18.36 3.17
CA ASP A 50 -0.28 17.14 3.01
C ASP A 50 0.47 16.79 4.31
N GLN A 51 1.08 17.79 4.95
CA GLN A 51 1.73 17.62 6.24
C GLN A 51 0.78 17.03 7.30
N MET A 52 -0.46 17.53 7.34
CA MET A 52 -1.44 17.09 8.32
C MET A 52 -2.04 15.71 7.99
N VAL A 53 -2.49 15.49 6.76
CA VAL A 53 -3.18 14.23 6.41
C VAL A 53 -2.24 13.03 6.42
N SER A 54 -0.95 13.23 6.16
CA SER A 54 0.07 12.16 6.21
C SER A 54 0.27 11.58 7.62
N THR A 55 -0.18 12.26 8.66
CA THR A 55 -0.06 11.77 10.06
C THR A 55 -0.93 10.54 10.32
N GLY A 56 -2.00 10.35 9.54
CA GLY A 56 -2.89 9.19 9.69
C GLY A 56 -2.16 7.87 9.51
N GLU A 57 -1.35 7.76 8.47
CA GLU A 57 -0.53 6.58 8.20
C GLU A 57 0.59 6.42 9.24
N GLN A 58 1.13 7.51 9.76
CA GLN A 58 2.18 7.48 10.80
C GLN A 58 1.66 6.84 12.09
N VAL A 59 0.41 7.08 12.45
CA VAL A 59 -0.24 6.36 13.58
C VAL A 59 -0.33 4.87 13.27
N THR A 60 -0.78 4.50 12.08
CA THR A 60 -1.00 3.10 11.70
C THR A 60 0.29 2.29 11.66
N ILE A 61 1.38 2.84 11.09
CA ILE A 61 2.68 2.14 11.06
C ILE A 61 3.23 1.87 12.45
N SER A 62 3.05 2.83 13.36
CA SER A 62 3.50 2.70 14.75
C SER A 62 2.72 1.60 15.48
N MET A 63 1.38 1.60 15.34
CA MET A 63 0.51 0.57 15.93
C MET A 63 0.82 -0.83 15.41
N LEU A 64 1.02 -0.99 14.10
CA LEU A 64 1.33 -2.30 13.52
C LEU A 64 2.72 -2.78 13.94
N SER A 65 3.71 -1.90 13.98
CA SER A 65 5.07 -2.25 14.44
C SER A 65 5.08 -2.66 15.92
N MET A 66 4.35 -1.96 16.78
CA MET A 66 4.17 -2.38 18.17
C MET A 66 3.49 -3.75 18.29
N ALA A 67 2.46 -4.01 17.46
CA ALA A 67 1.78 -5.30 17.44
C ALA A 67 2.71 -6.43 16.98
N LEU A 68 3.52 -6.23 15.95
CA LEU A 68 4.51 -7.21 15.47
C LEU A 68 5.57 -7.49 16.54
N ASN A 69 6.13 -6.46 17.13
CA ASN A 69 7.12 -6.60 18.21
C ASN A 69 6.53 -7.36 19.42
N SER A 70 5.25 -7.12 19.76
CA SER A 70 4.58 -7.81 20.88
C SER A 70 4.37 -9.31 20.67
N ILE A 71 4.41 -9.77 19.42
CA ILE A 71 4.29 -11.21 19.06
C ILE A 71 5.63 -11.82 18.61
N GLY A 72 6.73 -11.16 18.92
CA GLY A 72 8.10 -11.66 18.68
C GLY A 72 8.65 -11.47 17.28
N VAL A 73 8.07 -10.59 16.47
CA VAL A 73 8.57 -10.23 15.14
C VAL A 73 9.26 -8.87 15.21
N ALA A 74 10.57 -8.83 14.99
CA ALA A 74 11.30 -7.57 14.94
C ALA A 74 10.78 -6.69 13.77
N ALA A 75 10.16 -5.56 14.09
CA ALA A 75 9.56 -4.68 13.11
C ALA A 75 10.03 -3.22 13.31
N LYS A 76 10.15 -2.51 12.18
CA LYS A 76 10.52 -1.10 12.13
C LYS A 76 9.49 -0.33 11.32
N SER A 77 8.88 0.70 11.93
CA SER A 77 8.01 1.66 11.23
C SER A 77 8.84 2.76 10.58
N LEU A 78 8.52 3.08 9.32
CA LEU A 78 9.20 4.12 8.55
C LEU A 78 8.18 4.95 7.76
N THR A 79 8.36 6.27 7.75
CA THR A 79 7.59 7.19 6.91
C THR A 79 8.05 7.12 5.45
N GLY A 80 7.26 7.67 4.52
CA GLY A 80 7.67 7.76 3.12
C GLY A 80 9.00 8.46 2.91
N ARG A 81 9.31 9.49 3.72
CA ARG A 81 10.62 10.17 3.71
C ARG A 81 11.75 9.26 4.19
N GLN A 82 11.54 8.51 5.26
CA GLN A 82 12.56 7.62 5.83
C GLN A 82 12.89 6.43 4.91
N VAL A 83 11.96 6.00 4.08
CA VAL A 83 12.20 4.98 3.04
C VAL A 83 12.55 5.58 1.66
N GLY A 84 12.84 6.89 1.61
CA GLY A 84 13.36 7.53 0.42
C GLY A 84 12.37 7.67 -0.74
N ILE A 85 11.05 7.76 -0.50
CA ILE A 85 10.05 8.01 -1.56
C ILE A 85 10.11 9.49 -1.95
N LYS A 86 10.92 9.80 -2.96
CA LYS A 86 11.03 11.16 -3.49
C LYS A 86 9.94 11.44 -4.54
N THR A 87 9.34 12.61 -4.44
CA THR A 87 8.24 13.04 -5.32
C THR A 87 8.49 14.42 -5.91
N ASP A 88 7.68 14.80 -6.89
CA ASP A 88 7.50 16.21 -7.27
C ASP A 88 6.77 16.99 -6.16
N SER A 89 6.70 18.32 -6.31
CA SER A 89 6.04 19.23 -5.36
C SER A 89 4.56 19.50 -5.70
N ALA A 90 3.91 18.58 -6.43
CA ALA A 90 2.48 18.69 -6.73
C ALA A 90 1.64 18.24 -5.51
N PHE A 91 1.63 19.04 -4.45
CA PHE A 91 0.92 18.74 -3.19
C PHE A 91 -0.50 18.22 -3.44
N THR A 92 -0.96 17.29 -2.61
CA THR A 92 -2.23 16.56 -2.67
C THR A 92 -2.36 15.54 -3.82
N LYS A 93 -1.45 15.55 -4.79
CA LYS A 93 -1.44 14.63 -5.96
C LYS A 93 -0.03 14.41 -6.51
N ALA A 94 0.97 14.40 -5.64
CA ALA A 94 2.37 14.23 -6.01
C ALA A 94 2.63 12.93 -6.78
N ARG A 95 3.66 12.93 -7.60
CA ARG A 95 4.13 11.78 -8.36
C ARG A 95 5.47 11.32 -7.84
N ILE A 96 5.62 10.01 -7.69
CA ILE A 96 6.90 9.41 -7.29
C ILE A 96 7.90 9.58 -8.44
N GLU A 97 9.05 10.18 -8.15
CA GLU A 97 10.16 10.37 -9.08
C GLU A 97 11.22 9.26 -8.91
N SER A 98 11.54 8.93 -7.67
CA SER A 98 12.52 7.89 -7.33
C SER A 98 12.28 7.34 -5.94
N ILE A 99 12.83 6.16 -5.67
CA ILE A 99 12.83 5.52 -4.35
C ILE A 99 14.26 5.06 -4.06
N ASP A 100 14.77 5.44 -2.89
CA ASP A 100 16.02 4.92 -2.36
C ASP A 100 15.71 3.68 -1.52
N THR A 101 16.32 2.54 -1.85
CA THR A 101 16.04 1.26 -1.19
C THR A 101 17.05 0.89 -0.10
N ASP A 102 18.10 1.66 0.10
CA ASP A 102 19.22 1.28 0.98
C ASP A 102 18.77 1.04 2.42
N VAL A 103 18.00 1.97 3.00
CA VAL A 103 17.49 1.86 4.38
C VAL A 103 16.59 0.64 4.54
N MET A 104 15.71 0.37 3.57
CA MET A 104 14.84 -0.81 3.63
C MET A 104 15.64 -2.10 3.51
N THR A 105 16.59 -2.15 2.58
CA THR A 105 17.43 -3.32 2.35
C THR A 105 18.24 -3.66 3.60
N GLU A 106 18.87 -2.67 4.24
CA GLU A 106 19.59 -2.85 5.51
C GLU A 106 18.74 -3.50 6.59
N HIS A 107 17.54 -3.00 6.79
CA HIS A 107 16.62 -3.56 7.78
C HIS A 107 16.13 -4.96 7.42
N LEU A 108 15.79 -5.20 6.15
CA LEU A 108 15.35 -6.52 5.67
C LEU A 108 16.47 -7.57 5.81
N ASP A 109 17.71 -7.20 5.51
CA ASP A 109 18.88 -8.07 5.67
C ASP A 109 19.19 -8.37 7.13
N ALA A 110 18.84 -7.44 8.03
CA ALA A 110 18.90 -7.66 9.48
C ALA A 110 17.69 -8.49 10.03
N GLY A 111 16.86 -9.06 9.16
CA GLY A 111 15.72 -9.91 9.53
C GLY A 111 14.52 -9.15 10.11
N ARG A 112 14.41 -7.84 9.85
CA ARG A 112 13.28 -7.03 10.33
C ARG A 112 12.18 -6.94 9.28
N VAL A 113 10.94 -6.92 9.75
CA VAL A 113 9.80 -6.50 8.94
C VAL A 113 9.77 -4.98 8.88
N ILE A 114 9.60 -4.41 7.70
CA ILE A 114 9.46 -2.97 7.49
C ILE A 114 7.99 -2.62 7.34
N VAL A 115 7.52 -1.67 8.16
CA VAL A 115 6.16 -1.14 8.07
C VAL A 115 6.22 0.30 7.57
N VAL A 116 5.75 0.53 6.36
CA VAL A 116 5.86 1.81 5.65
C VAL A 116 4.53 2.55 5.65
N ALA A 117 4.57 3.84 5.95
CA ALA A 117 3.45 4.73 5.73
C ALA A 117 3.21 4.91 4.22
N GLY A 118 2.11 4.36 3.71
CA GLY A 118 1.68 4.59 2.34
C GLY A 118 1.20 6.02 2.11
N PHE A 119 0.77 6.32 0.89
CA PHE A 119 0.17 7.60 0.52
C PHE A 119 1.10 8.81 0.51
N GLN A 120 2.29 8.74 1.07
CA GLN A 120 3.18 9.88 1.33
C GLN A 120 4.61 9.69 0.81
N GLY A 121 5.25 10.80 0.49
CA GLY A 121 6.64 10.93 0.16
C GLY A 121 7.19 12.29 0.58
N PHE A 122 8.23 12.76 -0.08
CA PHE A 122 8.81 14.08 0.16
C PHE A 122 9.34 14.68 -1.15
N ASP A 123 9.27 16.00 -1.27
CA ASP A 123 9.81 16.74 -2.40
C ASP A 123 11.30 17.12 -2.25
N ALA A 124 11.84 17.81 -3.23
CA ALA A 124 13.24 18.22 -3.24
C ALA A 124 13.62 19.16 -2.08
N ASP A 125 12.67 19.93 -1.57
CA ASP A 125 12.85 20.85 -0.43
C ASP A 125 12.65 20.13 0.92
N GLY A 126 12.31 18.83 0.89
CA GLY A 126 12.06 18.01 2.07
C GLY A 126 10.67 18.18 2.68
N ASN A 127 9.73 18.82 1.97
CA ASN A 127 8.35 18.90 2.40
C ASN A 127 7.66 17.54 2.25
N THR A 128 6.78 17.21 3.18
CA THR A 128 5.91 16.04 3.05
C THR A 128 4.92 16.26 1.91
N THR A 129 4.77 15.26 1.05
CA THR A 129 3.83 15.27 -0.07
C THR A 129 2.90 14.07 0.02
N THR A 130 1.69 14.18 -0.54
CA THR A 130 0.75 13.07 -0.65
C THR A 130 0.42 12.74 -2.10
N LEU A 131 0.19 11.45 -2.38
CA LEU A 131 0.01 10.91 -3.72
C LEU A 131 -1.43 11.03 -4.24
N GLY A 132 -2.33 11.51 -3.41
CA GLY A 132 -3.76 11.59 -3.74
C GLY A 132 -4.46 10.23 -3.61
N ARG A 133 -5.64 10.12 -4.22
CA ARG A 133 -6.51 8.94 -4.11
C ARG A 133 -5.80 7.67 -4.59
N GLY A 134 -5.91 6.58 -3.81
CA GLY A 134 -5.22 5.30 -4.09
C GLY A 134 -3.71 5.36 -3.87
N GLY A 135 -3.24 6.36 -3.14
CA GLY A 135 -1.81 6.58 -2.91
C GLY A 135 -1.12 5.45 -2.14
N SER A 136 -1.82 4.75 -1.23
CA SER A 136 -1.21 3.61 -0.52
C SER A 136 -0.95 2.42 -1.45
N ASP A 137 -1.88 2.11 -2.36
CA ASP A 137 -1.67 1.06 -3.37
C ASP A 137 -0.51 1.45 -4.30
N THR A 138 -0.49 2.72 -4.73
CA THR A 138 0.62 3.25 -5.55
C THR A 138 1.96 3.14 -4.81
N SER A 139 2.00 3.48 -3.52
CA SER A 139 3.21 3.32 -2.69
C SER A 139 3.65 1.85 -2.61
N GLY A 140 2.70 0.94 -2.38
CA GLY A 140 2.99 -0.50 -2.27
C GLY A 140 3.60 -1.06 -3.56
N VAL A 141 3.00 -0.76 -4.70
CA VAL A 141 3.50 -1.21 -6.00
C VAL A 141 4.84 -0.58 -6.35
N ALA A 142 5.01 0.71 -6.08
CA ALA A 142 6.27 1.42 -6.34
C ALA A 142 7.42 0.87 -5.48
N LEU A 143 7.18 0.58 -4.21
CA LEU A 143 8.15 -0.05 -3.32
C LEU A 143 8.49 -1.47 -3.77
N ALA A 144 7.49 -2.26 -4.18
CA ALA A 144 7.72 -3.60 -4.71
C ALA A 144 8.59 -3.57 -5.98
N ALA A 145 8.33 -2.61 -6.89
CA ALA A 145 9.16 -2.40 -8.07
C ALA A 145 10.59 -2.02 -7.72
N ALA A 146 10.79 -1.06 -6.82
CA ALA A 146 12.10 -0.57 -6.42
C ALA A 146 12.93 -1.67 -5.73
N LEU A 147 12.30 -2.48 -4.88
CA LEU A 147 12.93 -3.60 -4.17
C LEU A 147 13.06 -4.86 -5.02
N LYS A 148 12.50 -4.88 -6.24
CA LYS A 148 12.40 -6.07 -7.09
C LYS A 148 11.78 -7.25 -6.33
N ALA A 149 10.67 -6.97 -5.66
CA ALA A 149 9.96 -7.96 -4.88
C ALA A 149 9.42 -9.09 -5.77
N ASP A 150 9.34 -10.30 -5.25
CA ASP A 150 8.78 -11.46 -5.94
C ASP A 150 7.29 -11.25 -6.28
N GLU A 151 6.55 -10.59 -5.39
CA GLU A 151 5.15 -10.17 -5.61
C GLU A 151 4.75 -8.99 -4.72
N CYS A 152 3.68 -8.29 -5.12
CA CYS A 152 2.98 -7.30 -4.32
C CYS A 152 1.56 -7.79 -4.04
N GLN A 153 1.21 -7.97 -2.78
CA GLN A 153 -0.13 -8.37 -2.34
C GLN A 153 -0.92 -7.15 -1.89
N ILE A 154 -2.08 -6.93 -2.48
CA ILE A 154 -3.01 -5.86 -2.10
C ILE A 154 -4.19 -6.47 -1.36
N TYR A 155 -4.32 -6.15 -0.09
CA TYR A 155 -5.42 -6.58 0.77
C TYR A 155 -6.51 -5.51 0.80
N THR A 156 -7.70 -5.86 0.35
CA THR A 156 -8.84 -4.95 0.21
C THR A 156 -10.13 -5.57 0.79
N ASP A 157 -11.24 -4.87 0.65
CA ASP A 157 -12.58 -5.32 1.10
C ASP A 157 -13.27 -6.27 0.11
N VAL A 158 -12.61 -6.59 -1.00
CA VAL A 158 -13.03 -7.62 -1.95
C VAL A 158 -11.99 -8.75 -2.00
N ASP A 159 -12.40 -9.93 -2.41
CA ASP A 159 -11.57 -11.13 -2.42
C ASP A 159 -10.87 -11.41 -3.77
N GLY A 160 -10.89 -10.43 -4.67
CA GLY A 160 -10.24 -10.52 -5.98
C GLY A 160 -10.81 -9.56 -7.01
N VAL A 161 -10.36 -9.73 -8.24
CA VAL A 161 -10.88 -9.01 -9.41
C VAL A 161 -12.05 -9.80 -10.00
N TYR A 162 -13.13 -9.10 -10.37
CA TYR A 162 -14.33 -9.69 -10.97
C TYR A 162 -14.60 -9.08 -12.33
N THR A 163 -15.27 -9.82 -13.21
CA THR A 163 -15.69 -9.33 -14.54
C THR A 163 -16.57 -8.09 -14.48
N THR A 164 -17.29 -7.88 -13.38
CA THR A 164 -18.03 -6.67 -13.00
C THR A 164 -18.28 -6.71 -11.50
N ASP A 165 -18.85 -5.64 -10.90
CA ASP A 165 -19.15 -5.60 -9.47
C ASP A 165 -20.19 -6.70 -9.10
N PRO A 166 -19.84 -7.71 -8.30
CA PRO A 166 -20.75 -8.80 -7.94
C PRO A 166 -21.95 -8.34 -7.11
N ARG A 167 -21.86 -7.15 -6.46
CA ARG A 167 -22.98 -6.54 -5.74
C ARG A 167 -24.07 -5.99 -6.68
N VAL A 168 -23.68 -5.66 -7.92
CA VAL A 168 -24.58 -5.15 -8.96
C VAL A 168 -25.03 -6.27 -9.88
N ALA A 169 -24.14 -7.17 -10.24
CA ALA A 169 -24.40 -8.29 -11.14
C ALA A 169 -24.07 -9.63 -10.46
N PRO A 170 -25.09 -10.36 -9.94
CA PRO A 170 -24.85 -11.64 -9.24
C PRO A 170 -24.20 -12.74 -10.09
N LYS A 171 -24.14 -12.57 -11.41
CA LYS A 171 -23.47 -13.49 -12.35
C LYS A 171 -22.01 -13.10 -12.61
N ALA A 172 -21.48 -12.08 -11.93
CA ALA A 172 -20.06 -11.71 -12.04
C ALA A 172 -19.19 -12.90 -11.66
N LYS A 173 -18.14 -13.12 -12.45
CA LYS A 173 -17.17 -14.19 -12.21
C LYS A 173 -15.88 -13.59 -11.68
N LYS A 174 -15.30 -14.24 -10.69
CA LYS A 174 -13.94 -13.94 -10.24
C LYS A 174 -12.97 -14.29 -11.36
N VAL A 175 -11.98 -13.42 -11.55
CA VAL A 175 -10.93 -13.60 -12.56
C VAL A 175 -9.67 -14.05 -11.82
N ASP A 176 -9.22 -15.27 -12.09
CA ASP A 176 -8.06 -15.85 -11.41
C ASP A 176 -6.74 -15.20 -11.87
N ARG A 177 -6.64 -14.89 -13.16
CA ARG A 177 -5.49 -14.21 -13.77
C ARG A 177 -5.98 -13.20 -14.80
N ILE A 178 -5.33 -12.03 -14.84
CA ILE A 178 -5.63 -10.95 -15.77
C ILE A 178 -4.33 -10.27 -16.18
N SER A 179 -4.18 -9.90 -17.45
CA SER A 179 -3.03 -9.11 -17.89
C SER A 179 -3.10 -7.66 -17.39
N PHE A 180 -1.96 -6.97 -17.39
CA PHE A 180 -1.95 -5.55 -17.01
C PHE A 180 -2.76 -4.69 -17.97
N GLU A 181 -2.75 -5.01 -19.26
CA GLU A 181 -3.51 -4.32 -20.30
C GLU A 181 -5.02 -4.47 -20.06
N GLU A 182 -5.50 -5.68 -19.83
CA GLU A 182 -6.91 -5.97 -19.52
C GLU A 182 -7.33 -5.29 -18.22
N MET A 183 -6.47 -5.31 -17.18
CA MET A 183 -6.77 -4.66 -15.91
C MET A 183 -6.82 -3.14 -16.04
N LEU A 184 -5.95 -2.54 -16.87
CA LEU A 184 -5.98 -1.10 -17.19
C LEU A 184 -7.28 -0.73 -17.90
N GLU A 185 -7.72 -1.52 -18.86
CA GLU A 185 -8.99 -1.30 -19.55
C GLU A 185 -10.17 -1.37 -18.57
N MET A 186 -10.22 -2.41 -17.74
CA MET A 186 -11.24 -2.54 -16.70
C MET A 186 -11.23 -1.36 -15.71
N ALA A 187 -10.06 -0.92 -15.26
CA ALA A 187 -9.92 0.21 -14.34
C ALA A 187 -10.38 1.52 -15.00
N SER A 188 -10.10 1.72 -16.29
CA SER A 188 -10.53 2.89 -17.06
C SER A 188 -12.04 2.95 -17.25
N LEU A 189 -12.69 1.79 -17.32
CA LEU A 189 -14.15 1.63 -17.46
C LEU A 189 -14.90 1.65 -16.12
N GLY A 190 -14.20 1.86 -15.01
CA GLY A 190 -14.80 2.08 -13.70
C GLY A 190 -14.69 0.91 -12.72
N SER A 191 -13.90 -0.10 -13.00
CA SER A 191 -13.54 -1.10 -11.98
C SER A 191 -12.80 -0.42 -10.82
N LYS A 192 -13.31 -0.59 -9.58
CA LYS A 192 -12.80 0.12 -8.40
C LYS A 192 -11.85 -0.71 -7.54
N VAL A 193 -11.50 -1.91 -7.98
CA VAL A 193 -10.69 -2.85 -7.17
C VAL A 193 -9.27 -2.33 -6.99
N LEU A 194 -8.65 -1.84 -8.08
CA LEU A 194 -7.33 -1.23 -8.06
C LEU A 194 -7.38 0.17 -8.68
N GLN A 195 -6.57 1.06 -8.16
CA GLN A 195 -6.39 2.38 -8.77
C GLN A 195 -5.59 2.26 -10.06
N ILE A 196 -6.02 2.97 -11.10
CA ILE A 196 -5.40 2.91 -12.43
C ILE A 196 -3.88 3.17 -12.38
N ARG A 197 -3.44 4.13 -11.57
CA ARG A 197 -2.01 4.44 -11.38
C ARG A 197 -1.20 3.27 -10.85
N SER A 198 -1.76 2.48 -9.94
CA SER A 198 -1.10 1.30 -9.37
C SER A 198 -0.93 0.22 -10.43
N VAL A 199 -1.94 0.02 -11.27
CA VAL A 199 -1.90 -0.94 -12.39
C VAL A 199 -0.90 -0.50 -13.46
N GLU A 200 -0.90 0.79 -13.84
CA GLU A 200 0.09 1.37 -14.76
C GLU A 200 1.52 1.17 -14.25
N PHE A 201 1.75 1.42 -12.97
CA PHE A 201 3.06 1.25 -12.35
C PHE A 201 3.48 -0.22 -12.33
N ALA A 202 2.57 -1.12 -11.95
CA ALA A 202 2.83 -2.55 -11.95
C ALA A 202 3.16 -3.08 -13.35
N GLY A 203 2.39 -2.67 -14.36
CA GLY A 203 2.63 -3.04 -15.75
C GLY A 203 3.96 -2.51 -16.28
N LYS A 204 4.28 -1.24 -16.00
CA LYS A 204 5.55 -0.63 -16.41
C LYS A 204 6.77 -1.36 -15.85
N TYR A 205 6.72 -1.77 -14.61
CA TYR A 205 7.85 -2.40 -13.91
C TYR A 205 7.71 -3.91 -13.78
N GLN A 206 6.67 -4.51 -14.39
CA GLN A 206 6.40 -5.96 -14.39
C GLN A 206 6.36 -6.54 -12.96
N VAL A 207 5.70 -5.84 -12.03
CA VAL A 207 5.52 -6.29 -10.66
C VAL A 207 4.31 -7.23 -10.59
N PRO A 208 4.48 -8.50 -10.23
CA PRO A 208 3.34 -9.40 -10.03
C PRO A 208 2.44 -8.88 -8.91
N LEU A 209 1.14 -8.69 -9.22
CA LEU A 209 0.14 -8.24 -8.25
C LEU A 209 -0.81 -9.37 -7.90
N ARG A 210 -1.16 -9.45 -6.62
CA ARG A 210 -2.23 -10.31 -6.14
C ARG A 210 -3.21 -9.50 -5.32
N VAL A 211 -4.50 -9.65 -5.59
CA VAL A 211 -5.59 -9.00 -4.83
C VAL A 211 -6.22 -10.02 -3.91
N LEU A 212 -6.23 -9.74 -2.62
CA LEU A 212 -6.67 -10.64 -1.56
C LEU A 212 -7.66 -9.95 -0.62
N SER A 213 -8.53 -10.74 0.02
CA SER A 213 -9.45 -10.24 1.03
C SER A 213 -8.73 -9.88 2.32
N SER A 214 -9.02 -8.69 2.86
CA SER A 214 -8.57 -8.31 4.19
C SER A 214 -9.38 -8.96 5.33
N PHE A 215 -10.55 -9.56 5.02
CA PHE A 215 -11.47 -10.16 5.97
C PHE A 215 -11.29 -11.66 6.13
N ASP A 216 -10.67 -12.32 5.16
CA ASP A 216 -10.43 -13.75 5.19
C ASP A 216 -9.24 -14.07 6.11
N ASN A 217 -9.51 -14.75 7.25
CA ASN A 217 -8.47 -15.10 8.21
C ASN A 217 -7.91 -16.50 7.98
N ASP A 218 -8.64 -17.38 7.28
CA ASP A 218 -8.33 -18.82 7.20
C ASP A 218 -7.85 -19.25 5.80
N ASN A 219 -8.15 -18.49 4.78
CA ASN A 219 -7.79 -18.80 3.40
C ASN A 219 -6.75 -17.78 2.90
N ASP A 220 -5.59 -17.77 3.55
CA ASP A 220 -4.43 -17.09 2.98
C ASP A 220 -3.96 -17.90 1.78
N GLY A 221 -4.65 -17.81 0.66
CA GLY A 221 -4.16 -18.22 -0.65
C GLY A 221 -2.78 -17.67 -0.99
N ALA A 222 -2.23 -16.97 -0.01
CA ALA A 222 -0.90 -16.44 0.08
C ALA A 222 0.20 -17.51 0.04
N PHE A 223 -0.06 -18.73 0.53
CA PHE A 223 0.91 -19.83 0.57
C PHE A 223 0.75 -20.81 -0.58
N ASP A 224 0.09 -20.43 -1.67
CA ASP A 224 0.09 -21.24 -2.89
C ASP A 224 1.52 -21.27 -3.44
N GLU A 225 2.22 -22.38 -3.20
CA GLU A 225 3.58 -22.63 -3.72
C GLU A 225 3.60 -22.62 -5.26
N ASP A 226 2.44 -22.74 -5.90
CA ASP A 226 2.27 -22.75 -7.36
C ASP A 226 2.55 -21.39 -8.04
N PHE A 227 2.68 -20.30 -7.27
CA PHE A 227 2.99 -18.99 -7.85
C PHE A 227 4.44 -18.88 -8.36
N LYS A 228 5.34 -19.75 -7.89
CA LYS A 228 6.77 -19.74 -8.28
C LYS A 228 7.08 -20.53 -9.57
N GLN A 229 6.10 -21.18 -10.19
CA GLN A 229 6.36 -22.13 -11.30
C GLN A 229 5.83 -21.68 -12.68
N ASN A 230 5.46 -20.41 -12.89
CA ASN A 230 5.08 -19.95 -14.24
C ASN A 230 5.65 -18.57 -14.57
#